data_d17a485d5eae17f3e70c7704255c174e
#
_entry.id   d17a485d5eae17f3e70c7704255c174e
#
_cell.length_a   1.000
_cell.length_b   1.000
_cell.length_c   1.000
_cell.angle_alpha   90.00
_cell.angle_beta   90.00
_cell.angle_gamma   90.00
#
_symmetry.space_group_name_H-M   'P 1'
#
loop_
_entity.id
_entity.type
_entity.pdbx_description
1 polymer ?
#
loop_
_entity_poly.entity_id
_entity_poly.type
_entity_poly.pdbx_seq_one_letter_code
_entity_poly.pdbx_strand_id
1 'polypeptide(L)'
;MPQSTGRASTAAVWAALVTVYVVWGSTYLGIRVVVESGIPPILGMGLRFLTAAAIMIAILAVRDGWGSLRISWIELRGAIVMGVLLLVGGNGVVAIAEQTVPSGLTALIIGAVPLWFVLLRFGGGDRPRGLTWFGVLVGFAGIAAISLPRGGIDGVEAWGVVLLLLATVSWATGSYLSPRLHLPKRTTVAVSYEMLAAGVIMTCGSMIFGDGRAFSPAEVSTDGWIALAYLVVFGSLLGFTAYGFALANAPLSLVGTYAYVNPVVAVFLGWIILAEPITTIVVGGGALVVIGVALVVS
;
A
#
# COMPACT_ATOMS: atom_id res chain seq x y z
N MET A 1 -19.92 11.66 33.21
CA MET A 1 -19.07 10.44 33.27
C MET A 1 -18.01 10.57 32.19
N PRO A 2 -16.72 10.60 32.51
CA PRO A 2 -15.68 10.64 31.48
C PRO A 2 -15.69 9.28 30.78
N GLN A 3 -15.96 9.26 29.47
CA GLN A 3 -15.80 8.09 28.65
C GLN A 3 -14.29 7.77 28.66
N SER A 4 -13.96 6.61 29.20
CA SER A 4 -12.62 6.04 29.10
C SER A 4 -12.29 5.93 27.60
N THR A 5 -11.33 6.72 27.14
CA THR A 5 -10.65 6.50 25.86
C THR A 5 -9.86 5.20 26.00
N GLY A 6 -10.57 4.07 25.94
CA GLY A 6 -9.99 2.75 26.04
C GLY A 6 -8.99 2.55 24.90
N ARG A 7 -7.72 2.32 25.23
CA ARG A 7 -6.75 1.78 24.29
C ARG A 7 -7.39 0.58 23.60
N ALA A 8 -7.27 0.53 22.27
CA ALA A 8 -7.72 -0.63 21.51
C ALA A 8 -7.13 -1.91 22.12
N SER A 9 -7.90 -2.98 22.18
CA SER A 9 -7.40 -4.24 22.75
C SER A 9 -6.25 -4.77 21.88
N THR A 10 -5.28 -5.41 22.51
CA THR A 10 -4.15 -6.05 21.81
C THR A 10 -4.65 -7.04 20.74
N ALA A 11 -5.74 -7.75 21.02
CA ALA A 11 -6.37 -8.66 20.07
C ALA A 11 -6.90 -7.94 18.82
N ALA A 12 -7.51 -6.74 18.97
CA ALA A 12 -8.00 -5.95 17.83
C ALA A 12 -6.84 -5.44 16.96
N VAL A 13 -5.73 -5.02 17.57
CA VAL A 13 -4.52 -4.60 16.84
C VAL A 13 -3.94 -5.78 16.04
N TRP A 14 -3.81 -6.95 16.65
CA TRP A 14 -3.31 -8.14 15.95
C TRP A 14 -4.27 -8.61 14.85
N ALA A 15 -5.59 -8.57 15.07
CA ALA A 15 -6.57 -8.87 14.03
C ALA A 15 -6.41 -7.94 12.82
N ALA A 16 -6.24 -6.64 13.05
CA ALA A 16 -5.99 -5.68 11.99
C ALA A 16 -4.67 -5.96 11.24
N LEU A 17 -3.58 -6.27 11.97
CA LEU A 17 -2.29 -6.60 11.35
C LEU A 17 -2.36 -7.88 10.52
N VAL A 18 -2.97 -8.96 11.04
CA VAL A 18 -3.15 -10.22 10.30
C VAL A 18 -3.98 -9.98 9.04
N THR A 19 -5.03 -9.16 9.14
CA THR A 19 -5.82 -8.76 7.96
C THR A 19 -4.93 -8.09 6.91
N VAL A 20 -4.09 -7.12 7.31
CA VAL A 20 -3.15 -6.45 6.41
C VAL A 20 -2.16 -7.45 5.80
N TYR A 21 -1.61 -8.37 6.59
CA TYR A 21 -0.64 -9.36 6.11
C TYR A 21 -1.21 -10.23 5.00
N VAL A 22 -2.39 -10.81 5.22
CA VAL A 22 -2.98 -11.73 4.25
C VAL A 22 -3.55 -10.97 3.06
N VAL A 23 -4.35 -9.95 3.32
CA VAL A 23 -5.06 -9.23 2.27
C VAL A 23 -4.09 -8.46 1.38
N TRP A 24 -3.18 -7.66 1.96
CA TRP A 24 -2.28 -6.86 1.13
C TRP A 24 -1.17 -7.68 0.47
N GLY A 25 -0.78 -8.81 1.08
CA GLY A 25 0.11 -9.75 0.40
C GLY A 25 -0.46 -10.25 -0.93
N SER A 26 -1.78 -10.39 -1.02
CA SER A 26 -2.47 -10.82 -2.25
C SER A 26 -2.88 -9.67 -3.18
N THR A 27 -2.87 -8.40 -2.73
CA THR A 27 -3.29 -7.27 -3.59
C THR A 27 -2.33 -6.98 -4.72
N TYR A 28 -1.05 -7.29 -4.61
CA TYR A 28 -0.08 -7.17 -5.70
C TYR A 28 -0.50 -8.02 -6.90
N LEU A 29 -0.86 -9.28 -6.65
CA LEU A 29 -1.44 -10.14 -7.68
C LEU A 29 -2.71 -9.51 -8.28
N GLY A 30 -3.62 -9.01 -7.44
CA GLY A 30 -4.85 -8.37 -7.91
C GLY A 30 -4.59 -7.13 -8.76
N ILE A 31 -3.61 -6.29 -8.41
CA ILE A 31 -3.21 -5.12 -9.20
C ILE A 31 -2.64 -5.57 -10.54
N ARG A 32 -1.77 -6.57 -10.55
CA ARG A 32 -1.18 -7.14 -11.78
C ARG A 32 -2.26 -7.62 -12.74
N VAL A 33 -3.24 -8.40 -12.27
CA VAL A 33 -4.37 -8.87 -13.08
C VAL A 33 -5.19 -7.71 -13.64
N VAL A 34 -5.48 -6.67 -12.85
CA VAL A 34 -6.18 -5.46 -13.31
C VAL A 34 -5.41 -4.77 -14.44
N VAL A 35 -4.10 -4.60 -14.27
CA VAL A 35 -3.25 -3.92 -15.26
C VAL A 35 -3.15 -4.74 -16.56
N GLU A 36 -3.01 -6.07 -16.48
CA GLU A 36 -2.93 -6.96 -17.64
C GLU A 36 -4.28 -7.14 -18.36
N SER A 37 -5.39 -6.84 -17.71
CA SER A 37 -6.73 -6.97 -18.28
C SER A 37 -7.13 -5.86 -19.26
N GLY A 38 -6.26 -4.87 -19.48
CA GLY A 38 -6.56 -3.71 -20.35
C GLY A 38 -7.13 -2.51 -19.61
N ILE A 39 -7.23 -2.55 -18.28
CA ILE A 39 -7.59 -1.36 -17.48
C ILE A 39 -6.35 -0.49 -17.29
N PRO A 40 -6.35 0.79 -17.73
CA PRO A 40 -5.23 1.69 -17.50
C PRO A 40 -4.88 1.78 -16.00
N PRO A 41 -3.62 1.66 -15.60
CA PRO A 41 -3.22 1.51 -14.18
C PRO A 41 -3.80 2.59 -13.26
N ILE A 42 -3.66 3.85 -13.64
CA ILE A 42 -4.14 4.98 -12.85
C ILE A 42 -5.67 5.04 -12.82
N LEU A 43 -6.34 4.74 -13.95
CA LEU A 43 -7.80 4.67 -13.98
C LEU A 43 -8.31 3.53 -13.09
N GLY A 44 -7.71 2.34 -13.19
CA GLY A 44 -8.08 1.17 -12.39
C GLY A 44 -7.98 1.46 -10.89
N MET A 45 -6.88 2.08 -10.45
CA MET A 45 -6.74 2.48 -9.04
C MET A 45 -7.69 3.61 -8.67
N GLY A 46 -7.95 4.57 -9.56
CA GLY A 46 -8.94 5.62 -9.37
C GLY A 46 -10.35 5.03 -9.15
N LEU A 47 -10.79 4.15 -10.03
CA LEU A 47 -12.11 3.47 -9.93
C LEU A 47 -12.18 2.61 -8.66
N ARG A 48 -11.12 1.87 -8.32
CA ARG A 48 -11.02 1.10 -7.09
C ARG A 48 -11.31 1.96 -5.86
N PHE A 49 -10.61 3.09 -5.73
CA PHE A 49 -10.73 3.93 -4.53
C PHE A 49 -12.01 4.76 -4.52
N LEU A 50 -12.51 5.24 -5.67
CA LEU A 50 -13.81 5.90 -5.74
C LEU A 50 -14.94 4.96 -5.32
N THR A 51 -14.95 3.74 -5.86
CA THR A 51 -15.96 2.75 -5.53
C THR A 51 -15.91 2.37 -4.06
N ALA A 52 -14.71 2.12 -3.51
CA ALA A 52 -14.53 1.82 -2.10
C ALA A 52 -14.96 2.99 -1.20
N ALA A 53 -14.61 4.23 -1.55
CA ALA A 53 -15.04 5.42 -0.81
C ALA A 53 -16.57 5.57 -0.83
N ALA A 54 -17.20 5.41 -2.00
CA ALA A 54 -18.64 5.50 -2.14
C ALA A 54 -19.37 4.46 -1.28
N ILE A 55 -18.91 3.20 -1.30
CA ILE A 55 -19.48 2.12 -0.47
C ILE A 55 -19.29 2.44 1.02
N MET A 56 -18.09 2.85 1.45
CA MET A 56 -17.82 3.17 2.86
C MET A 56 -18.67 4.35 3.34
N ILE A 57 -18.76 5.42 2.55
CA ILE A 57 -19.59 6.60 2.83
C ILE A 57 -21.06 6.20 2.94
N ALA A 58 -21.56 5.38 2.00
CA ALA A 58 -22.95 4.90 2.04
C ALA A 58 -23.23 4.07 3.31
N ILE A 59 -22.35 3.13 3.66
CA ILE A 59 -22.46 2.34 4.90
C ILE A 59 -22.50 3.25 6.13
N LEU A 60 -21.60 4.23 6.22
CA LEU A 60 -21.54 5.15 7.36
C LEU A 60 -22.76 6.07 7.41
N ALA A 61 -23.24 6.56 6.25
CA ALA A 61 -24.43 7.40 6.18
C ALA A 61 -25.70 6.66 6.62
N VAL A 62 -25.86 5.41 6.19
CA VAL A 62 -27.02 4.56 6.55
C VAL A 62 -26.96 4.16 8.03
N ARG A 63 -25.80 3.74 8.53
CA ARG A 63 -25.65 3.22 9.88
C ARG A 63 -25.62 4.32 10.95
N ASP A 64 -24.93 5.41 10.69
CA ASP A 64 -24.60 6.43 11.70
C ASP A 64 -25.16 7.81 11.32
N GLY A 65 -25.85 7.93 10.19
CA GLY A 65 -26.40 9.17 9.65
C GLY A 65 -25.36 10.08 8.98
N TRP A 66 -25.81 10.97 8.09
CA TRP A 66 -24.97 11.93 7.36
C TRP A 66 -24.14 12.86 8.25
N GLY A 67 -24.61 13.11 9.46
CA GLY A 67 -23.89 13.92 10.45
C GLY A 67 -22.53 13.32 10.85
N SER A 68 -22.40 11.98 10.79
CA SER A 68 -21.17 11.26 11.13
C SER A 68 -20.02 11.49 10.13
N LEU A 69 -20.35 11.94 8.95
CA LEU A 69 -19.40 12.23 7.85
C LEU A 69 -18.93 13.69 7.86
N ARG A 70 -19.46 14.53 8.74
CA ARG A 70 -19.02 15.93 8.83
C ARG A 70 -17.59 16.00 9.38
N ILE A 71 -16.71 16.61 8.60
CA ILE A 71 -15.32 16.85 8.96
C ILE A 71 -14.98 18.34 8.80
N SER A 72 -14.01 18.81 9.54
CA SER A 72 -13.46 20.15 9.38
C SER A 72 -12.57 20.26 8.14
N TRP A 73 -12.36 21.49 7.66
CA TRP A 73 -11.45 21.73 6.54
C TRP A 73 -10.01 21.23 6.81
N ILE A 74 -9.56 21.34 8.06
CA ILE A 74 -8.22 20.89 8.45
C ILE A 74 -8.09 19.36 8.41
N GLU A 75 -9.16 18.64 8.83
CA GLU A 75 -9.23 17.19 8.72
C GLU A 75 -9.30 16.72 7.26
N LEU A 76 -10.06 17.45 6.41
CA LEU A 76 -10.11 17.17 4.97
C LEU A 76 -8.73 17.33 4.33
N ARG A 77 -7.99 18.40 4.65
CA ARG A 77 -6.61 18.60 4.16
C ARG A 77 -5.70 17.46 4.61
N GLY A 78 -5.81 17.01 5.86
CA GLY A 78 -5.06 15.87 6.37
C GLY A 78 -5.37 14.59 5.57
N ALA A 79 -6.65 14.30 5.34
CA ALA A 79 -7.09 13.14 4.55
C ALA A 79 -6.62 13.22 3.09
N ILE A 80 -6.64 14.40 2.46
CA ILE A 80 -6.09 14.59 1.10
C ILE A 80 -4.60 14.29 1.07
N VAL A 81 -3.81 14.81 2.02
CA VAL A 81 -2.37 14.53 2.11
C VAL A 81 -2.11 13.04 2.27
N MET A 82 -2.85 12.37 3.14
CA MET A 82 -2.74 10.91 3.30
C MET A 82 -3.13 10.17 2.03
N GLY A 83 -4.24 10.54 1.39
CA GLY A 83 -4.69 9.97 0.12
C GLY A 83 -3.63 10.12 -0.99
N VAL A 84 -3.02 11.31 -1.10
CA VAL A 84 -1.94 11.55 -2.08
C VAL A 84 -0.70 10.70 -1.77
N LEU A 85 -0.24 10.67 -0.52
CA LEU A 85 0.99 9.97 -0.17
C LEU A 85 0.83 8.44 -0.19
N LEU A 86 -0.24 7.91 0.39
CA LEU A 86 -0.44 6.46 0.49
C LEU A 86 -1.04 5.89 -0.78
N LEU A 87 -2.08 6.52 -1.33
CA LEU A 87 -2.88 5.89 -2.37
C LEU A 87 -2.44 6.30 -3.77
N VAL A 88 -2.21 7.60 -4.03
CA VAL A 88 -1.71 8.06 -5.33
C VAL A 88 -0.23 7.71 -5.48
N GLY A 89 0.61 8.22 -4.59
CA GLY A 89 2.07 8.03 -4.62
C GLY A 89 2.52 6.63 -4.22
N GLY A 90 1.73 5.90 -3.42
CA GLY A 90 1.94 4.49 -3.12
C GLY A 90 1.29 3.61 -4.19
N ASN A 91 -0.01 3.30 -4.03
CA ASN A 91 -0.72 2.33 -4.87
C ASN A 91 -0.80 2.69 -6.36
N GLY A 92 -1.02 3.97 -6.69
CA GLY A 92 -1.08 4.40 -8.08
C GLY A 92 0.24 4.18 -8.81
N VAL A 93 1.35 4.55 -8.17
CA VAL A 93 2.70 4.34 -8.72
C VAL A 93 3.06 2.86 -8.78
N VAL A 94 2.66 2.05 -7.80
CA VAL A 94 2.79 0.58 -7.85
C VAL A 94 2.07 0.01 -9.06
N ALA A 95 0.84 0.42 -9.34
CA ALA A 95 0.09 -0.06 -10.49
C ALA A 95 0.76 0.30 -11.84
N ILE A 96 1.41 1.47 -11.93
CA ILE A 96 2.21 1.83 -13.11
C ILE A 96 3.43 0.90 -13.23
N ALA A 97 4.15 0.65 -12.13
CA ALA A 97 5.34 -0.19 -12.13
C ALA A 97 5.02 -1.65 -12.48
N GLU A 98 3.88 -2.18 -12.04
CA GLU A 98 3.45 -3.54 -12.34
C GLU A 98 3.11 -3.82 -13.81
N GLN A 99 3.15 -2.81 -14.68
CA GLN A 99 3.13 -3.04 -16.13
C GLN A 99 4.38 -3.81 -16.59
N THR A 100 5.52 -3.63 -15.92
CA THR A 100 6.81 -4.23 -16.31
C THR A 100 7.47 -5.00 -15.17
N VAL A 101 6.99 -4.88 -13.93
CA VAL A 101 7.56 -5.55 -12.77
C VAL A 101 6.59 -6.61 -12.25
N PRO A 102 7.00 -7.88 -12.12
CA PRO A 102 6.19 -8.95 -11.56
C PRO A 102 5.70 -8.66 -10.13
N SER A 103 4.53 -9.18 -9.78
CA SER A 103 3.86 -8.90 -8.50
C SER A 103 4.67 -9.33 -7.29
N GLY A 104 5.35 -10.48 -7.37
CA GLY A 104 6.24 -10.98 -6.33
C GLY A 104 7.43 -10.07 -6.09
N LEU A 105 8.08 -9.58 -7.18
CA LEU A 105 9.20 -8.63 -7.09
C LEU A 105 8.74 -7.26 -6.58
N THR A 106 7.58 -6.78 -7.02
CA THR A 106 6.95 -5.57 -6.51
C THR A 106 6.80 -5.63 -5.00
N ALA A 107 6.22 -6.71 -4.48
CA ALA A 107 6.02 -6.89 -3.04
C ALA A 107 7.34 -6.92 -2.26
N LEU A 108 8.40 -7.54 -2.82
CA LEU A 108 9.73 -7.56 -2.21
C LEU A 108 10.32 -6.15 -2.09
N ILE A 109 10.22 -5.33 -3.12
CA ILE A 109 10.72 -3.94 -3.10
C ILE A 109 9.87 -3.09 -2.14
N ILE A 110 8.55 -3.23 -2.16
CA ILE A 110 7.65 -2.54 -1.22
C ILE A 110 7.91 -2.98 0.22
N GLY A 111 8.36 -4.20 0.44
CA GLY A 111 8.81 -4.72 1.73
C GLY A 111 9.89 -3.85 2.40
N ALA A 112 10.56 -2.98 1.67
CA ALA A 112 11.55 -2.03 2.19
C ALA A 112 10.97 -0.81 2.92
N VAL A 113 9.67 -0.61 2.95
CA VAL A 113 9.02 0.54 3.64
C VAL A 113 9.56 0.77 5.06
N PRO A 114 9.76 -0.26 5.92
CA PRO A 114 10.33 -0.04 7.26
C PRO A 114 11.75 0.55 7.27
N LEU A 115 12.54 0.35 6.21
CA LEU A 115 13.87 0.95 6.10
C LEU A 115 13.76 2.49 5.99
N TRP A 116 12.76 2.96 5.24
CA TRP A 116 12.47 4.39 5.13
C TRP A 116 11.95 4.97 6.45
N PHE A 117 11.20 4.19 7.26
CA PHE A 117 10.79 4.65 8.58
C PHE A 117 11.98 5.01 9.47
N VAL A 118 13.08 4.22 9.40
CA VAL A 118 14.32 4.52 10.14
C VAL A 118 14.92 5.84 9.67
N LEU A 119 15.02 6.03 8.34
CA LEU A 119 15.60 7.24 7.76
C LEU A 119 14.77 8.49 8.12
N LEU A 120 13.45 8.40 8.03
CA LEU A 120 12.54 9.49 8.38
C LEU A 120 12.60 9.82 9.88
N ARG A 121 12.66 8.81 10.75
CA ARG A 121 12.82 9.00 12.19
C ARG A 121 14.18 9.61 12.54
N PHE A 122 15.25 9.18 11.88
CA PHE A 122 16.58 9.76 12.03
C PHE A 122 16.60 11.24 11.63
N GLY A 123 15.99 11.60 10.49
CA GLY A 123 15.80 12.99 10.09
C GLY A 123 14.93 13.81 11.06
N GLY A 124 14.03 13.15 11.79
CA GLY A 124 13.23 13.73 12.88
C GLY A 124 13.95 13.83 14.23
N GLY A 125 15.25 13.48 14.31
CA GLY A 125 16.06 13.59 15.52
C GLY A 125 16.23 12.32 16.35
N ASP A 126 15.60 11.21 15.95
CA ASP A 126 15.85 9.90 16.59
C ASP A 126 17.27 9.43 16.29
N ARG A 127 17.85 8.68 17.23
CA ARG A 127 19.19 8.09 17.08
C ARG A 127 19.07 6.56 17.02
N PRO A 128 18.91 5.96 15.82
CA PRO A 128 18.83 4.51 15.67
C PRO A 128 20.11 3.83 16.17
N ARG A 129 19.96 2.63 16.73
CA ARG A 129 21.10 1.81 17.17
C ARG A 129 21.92 1.32 15.98
N GLY A 130 23.18 0.92 16.21
CA GLY A 130 24.03 0.38 15.14
C GLY A 130 23.43 -0.84 14.43
N LEU A 131 22.75 -1.72 15.18
CA LEU A 131 22.03 -2.87 14.61
C LEU A 131 20.93 -2.45 13.64
N THR A 132 20.20 -1.38 13.95
CA THR A 132 19.16 -0.82 13.06
C THR A 132 19.78 -0.30 11.75
N TRP A 133 20.93 0.40 11.81
CA TRP A 133 21.65 0.84 10.62
C TRP A 133 22.18 -0.33 9.79
N PHE A 134 22.70 -1.37 10.45
CA PHE A 134 23.10 -2.59 9.76
C PHE A 134 21.92 -3.24 9.02
N GLY A 135 20.75 -3.31 9.66
CA GLY A 135 19.52 -3.79 9.05
C GLY A 135 19.11 -2.97 7.82
N VAL A 136 19.21 -1.63 7.89
CA VAL A 136 18.95 -0.74 6.72
C VAL A 136 19.88 -1.07 5.56
N LEU A 137 21.18 -1.21 5.83
CA LEU A 137 22.17 -1.53 4.78
C LEU A 137 21.93 -2.91 4.16
N VAL A 138 21.65 -3.94 4.97
CA VAL A 138 21.32 -5.29 4.49
C VAL A 138 20.04 -5.28 3.64
N GLY A 139 19.00 -4.58 4.08
CA GLY A 139 17.74 -4.48 3.35
C GLY A 139 17.92 -3.80 1.98
N PHE A 140 18.60 -2.66 1.91
CA PHE A 140 18.87 -1.99 0.64
C PHE A 140 19.83 -2.79 -0.26
N ALA A 141 20.80 -3.53 0.31
CA ALA A 141 21.63 -4.46 -0.46
C ALA A 141 20.78 -5.58 -1.09
N GLY A 142 19.78 -6.09 -0.38
CA GLY A 142 18.79 -7.04 -0.91
C GLY A 142 18.02 -6.47 -2.11
N ILE A 143 17.52 -5.23 -2.00
CA ILE A 143 16.84 -4.55 -3.11
C ILE A 143 17.78 -4.37 -4.29
N ALA A 144 19.00 -3.90 -4.06
CA ALA A 144 20.01 -3.74 -5.11
C ALA A 144 20.29 -5.06 -5.82
N ALA A 145 20.44 -6.16 -5.06
CA ALA A 145 20.70 -7.50 -5.63
C ALA A 145 19.56 -7.96 -6.56
N ILE A 146 18.31 -7.70 -6.20
CA ILE A 146 17.14 -8.05 -7.01
C ILE A 146 17.02 -7.14 -8.25
N SER A 147 17.41 -5.88 -8.13
CA SER A 147 17.19 -4.84 -9.14
C SER A 147 18.30 -4.74 -10.18
N LEU A 148 19.44 -5.41 -9.97
CA LEU A 148 20.59 -5.33 -10.91
C LEU A 148 20.39 -6.18 -12.17
N PRO A 149 20.74 -5.67 -13.38
CA PRO A 149 20.43 -6.31 -14.67
C PRO A 149 21.08 -7.69 -14.90
N ARG A 150 22.11 -8.08 -14.15
CA ARG A 150 22.87 -9.32 -14.35
C ARG A 150 22.26 -10.59 -13.75
N GLY A 151 21.13 -10.48 -13.11
CA GLY A 151 20.47 -11.61 -12.49
C GLY A 151 18.99 -11.39 -12.27
N GLY A 152 18.46 -10.27 -12.76
CA GLY A 152 17.05 -9.95 -12.70
C GLY A 152 16.20 -10.85 -13.59
N ILE A 153 14.92 -10.78 -13.39
CA ILE A 153 13.91 -11.41 -14.25
C ILE A 153 13.98 -10.70 -15.61
N ASP A 154 14.08 -11.46 -16.70
CA ASP A 154 14.05 -10.91 -18.06
C ASP A 154 12.79 -10.05 -18.25
N GLY A 155 12.94 -8.87 -18.84
CA GLY A 155 11.82 -7.93 -19.09
C GLY A 155 11.52 -6.95 -17.97
N VAL A 156 12.22 -6.99 -16.82
CA VAL A 156 12.08 -5.95 -15.77
C VAL A 156 12.84 -4.70 -16.17
N GLU A 157 12.11 -3.61 -16.36
CA GLU A 157 12.70 -2.33 -16.72
C GLU A 157 13.14 -1.54 -15.48
N ALA A 158 14.31 -0.91 -15.54
CA ALA A 158 14.88 -0.15 -14.42
C ALA A 158 13.97 0.98 -13.93
N TRP A 159 13.19 1.60 -14.83
CA TRP A 159 12.26 2.66 -14.45
C TRP A 159 11.14 2.13 -13.53
N GLY A 160 10.66 0.89 -13.74
CA GLY A 160 9.65 0.26 -12.87
C GLY A 160 10.16 0.10 -11.44
N VAL A 161 11.44 -0.31 -11.28
CA VAL A 161 12.10 -0.41 -9.97
C VAL A 161 12.22 0.97 -9.31
N VAL A 162 12.61 2.01 -10.07
CA VAL A 162 12.68 3.39 -9.56
C VAL A 162 11.32 3.87 -9.09
N LEU A 163 10.25 3.61 -9.84
CA LEU A 163 8.90 3.94 -9.42
C LEU A 163 8.50 3.24 -8.12
N LEU A 164 8.83 1.95 -7.97
CA LEU A 164 8.56 1.23 -6.72
C LEU A 164 9.31 1.81 -5.53
N LEU A 165 10.57 2.21 -5.70
CA LEU A 165 11.32 2.90 -4.65
C LEU A 165 10.68 4.24 -4.28
N LEU A 166 10.23 5.03 -5.26
CA LEU A 166 9.48 6.27 -5.02
C LEU A 166 8.15 6.00 -4.30
N ALA A 167 7.44 4.94 -4.69
CA ALA A 167 6.22 4.50 -4.02
C ALA A 167 6.46 4.14 -2.55
N THR A 168 7.58 3.43 -2.24
CA THR A 168 7.94 3.11 -0.85
C THR A 168 8.26 4.34 -0.02
N VAL A 169 8.96 5.32 -0.59
CA VAL A 169 9.23 6.62 0.09
C VAL A 169 7.93 7.36 0.36
N SER A 170 7.04 7.46 -0.65
CA SER A 170 5.76 8.14 -0.53
C SER A 170 4.90 7.50 0.57
N TRP A 171 4.79 6.16 0.55
CA TRP A 171 4.06 5.40 1.55
C TRP A 171 4.63 5.57 2.96
N ALA A 172 5.95 5.45 3.10
CA ALA A 172 6.62 5.62 4.38
C ALA A 172 6.43 7.04 4.93
N THR A 173 6.50 8.06 4.07
CA THR A 173 6.28 9.45 4.45
C THR A 173 4.86 9.68 4.94
N GLY A 174 3.84 9.19 4.22
CA GLY A 174 2.45 9.27 4.64
C GLY A 174 2.22 8.59 6.00
N SER A 175 2.72 7.37 6.16
CA SER A 175 2.60 6.62 7.42
C SER A 175 3.30 7.32 8.59
N TYR A 176 4.49 7.89 8.36
CA TYR A 176 5.25 8.65 9.35
C TYR A 176 4.55 9.96 9.74
N LEU A 177 3.87 10.62 8.80
CA LEU A 177 3.14 11.87 9.03
C LEU A 177 1.76 11.64 9.64
N SER A 178 1.16 10.46 9.48
CA SER A 178 -0.20 10.16 9.94
C SER A 178 -0.50 10.62 11.38
N PRO A 179 0.35 10.35 12.40
CA PRO A 179 0.11 10.81 13.77
C PRO A 179 0.26 12.33 13.97
N ARG A 180 0.83 13.03 12.98
CA ARG A 180 1.11 14.48 13.02
C ARG A 180 0.07 15.31 12.28
N LEU A 181 -0.75 14.64 11.47
CA LEU A 181 -1.81 15.28 10.69
C LEU A 181 -3.11 15.30 11.51
N HIS A 182 -3.90 16.35 11.31
CA HIS A 182 -5.26 16.40 11.82
C HIS A 182 -6.15 15.54 10.92
N LEU A 183 -6.47 14.35 11.40
CA LEU A 183 -7.34 13.41 10.71
C LEU A 183 -8.67 13.27 11.48
N PRO A 184 -9.76 12.89 10.80
CA PRO A 184 -11.00 12.54 11.46
C PRO A 184 -10.79 11.49 12.56
N LYS A 185 -11.38 11.68 13.73
CA LYS A 185 -11.20 10.78 14.89
C LYS A 185 -11.62 9.34 14.62
N ARG A 186 -12.63 9.16 13.76
CA ARG A 186 -13.07 7.83 13.33
C ARG A 186 -12.24 7.38 12.13
N THR A 187 -11.46 6.34 12.29
CA THR A 187 -10.60 5.79 11.23
C THR A 187 -11.36 5.50 9.94
N THR A 188 -12.58 4.94 10.02
CA THR A 188 -13.40 4.66 8.84
C THR A 188 -13.80 5.93 8.09
N VAL A 189 -14.04 7.05 8.77
CA VAL A 189 -14.31 8.34 8.13
C VAL A 189 -13.03 8.89 7.51
N ALA A 190 -11.89 8.85 8.21
CA ALA A 190 -10.60 9.28 7.66
C ALA A 190 -10.26 8.52 6.37
N VAL A 191 -10.27 7.18 6.42
CA VAL A 191 -9.97 6.31 5.27
C VAL A 191 -10.93 6.53 4.11
N SER A 192 -12.23 6.79 4.36
CA SER A 192 -13.18 7.07 3.28
C SER A 192 -12.85 8.37 2.52
N TYR A 193 -12.42 9.41 3.22
CA TYR A 193 -11.99 10.66 2.58
C TYR A 193 -10.61 10.56 1.93
N GLU A 194 -9.69 9.76 2.48
CA GLU A 194 -8.41 9.43 1.84
C GLU A 194 -8.63 8.73 0.50
N MET A 195 -9.48 7.69 0.49
CA MET A 195 -9.85 6.97 -0.74
C MET A 195 -10.61 7.86 -1.72
N LEU A 196 -11.53 8.70 -1.24
CA LEU A 196 -12.26 9.63 -2.10
C LEU A 196 -11.31 10.61 -2.80
N ALA A 197 -10.41 11.23 -2.04
CA ALA A 197 -9.44 12.18 -2.58
C ALA A 197 -8.53 11.52 -3.62
N ALA A 198 -7.95 10.38 -3.27
CA ALA A 198 -7.07 9.64 -4.18
C ALA A 198 -7.81 9.16 -5.43
N GLY A 199 -9.01 8.62 -5.27
CA GLY A 199 -9.83 8.16 -6.37
C GLY A 199 -10.20 9.28 -7.35
N VAL A 200 -10.59 10.45 -6.84
CA VAL A 200 -10.85 11.64 -7.67
C VAL A 200 -9.58 12.08 -8.40
N ILE A 201 -8.46 12.22 -7.70
CA ILE A 201 -7.20 12.67 -8.29
C ILE A 201 -6.76 11.72 -9.40
N MET A 202 -6.78 10.41 -9.16
CA MET A 202 -6.33 9.42 -10.16
C MET A 202 -7.29 9.30 -11.33
N THR A 203 -8.60 9.28 -11.10
CA THR A 203 -9.57 9.22 -12.19
C THR A 203 -9.51 10.48 -13.06
N CYS A 204 -9.52 11.67 -12.44
CA CYS A 204 -9.38 12.91 -13.18
C CYS A 204 -8.02 12.99 -13.91
N GLY A 205 -6.93 12.60 -13.25
CA GLY A 205 -5.60 12.55 -13.85
C GLY A 205 -5.56 11.64 -15.08
N SER A 206 -6.07 10.42 -14.98
CA SER A 206 -6.13 9.49 -16.11
C SER A 206 -6.96 10.04 -17.29
N MET A 207 -8.08 10.70 -16.99
CA MET A 207 -8.90 11.35 -18.04
C MET A 207 -8.20 12.56 -18.68
N ILE A 208 -7.45 13.34 -17.91
CA ILE A 208 -6.74 14.52 -18.43
C ILE A 208 -5.54 14.09 -19.29
N PHE A 209 -4.73 13.14 -18.83
CA PHE A 209 -3.51 12.71 -19.51
C PHE A 209 -3.73 11.68 -20.63
N GLY A 210 -4.96 11.21 -20.84
CA GLY A 210 -5.35 10.48 -22.04
C GLY A 210 -5.58 9.00 -21.87
N ASP A 211 -4.95 8.33 -20.91
CA ASP A 211 -5.07 6.87 -20.72
C ASP A 211 -6.53 6.44 -20.48
N GLY A 212 -7.28 7.22 -19.69
CA GLY A 212 -8.69 6.95 -19.42
C GLY A 212 -9.63 7.25 -20.59
N ARG A 213 -9.23 8.11 -21.53
CA ARG A 213 -10.07 8.47 -22.69
C ARG A 213 -10.17 7.35 -23.72
N ALA A 214 -9.09 6.57 -23.85
CA ALA A 214 -9.04 5.43 -24.77
C ALA A 214 -9.61 4.16 -24.14
N PHE A 215 -10.01 4.20 -22.87
CA PHE A 215 -10.49 3.04 -22.15
C PHE A 215 -11.86 2.56 -22.65
N SER A 216 -11.92 1.29 -23.04
CA SER A 216 -13.14 0.59 -23.44
C SER A 216 -13.49 -0.49 -22.41
N PRO A 217 -14.54 -0.29 -21.59
CA PRO A 217 -14.96 -1.30 -20.61
C PRO A 217 -15.33 -2.65 -21.23
N ALA A 218 -15.75 -2.68 -22.50
CA ALA A 218 -16.14 -3.90 -23.22
C ALA A 218 -14.95 -4.79 -23.58
N GLU A 219 -13.73 -4.23 -23.61
CA GLU A 219 -12.49 -4.96 -23.93
C GLU A 219 -11.83 -5.58 -22.71
N VAL A 220 -12.28 -5.21 -21.51
CA VAL A 220 -11.72 -5.72 -20.25
C VAL A 220 -12.17 -7.16 -20.01
N SER A 221 -11.22 -8.04 -19.70
CA SER A 221 -11.52 -9.43 -19.37
C SER A 221 -12.36 -9.55 -18.09
N THR A 222 -13.13 -10.63 -17.98
CA THR A 222 -13.89 -10.93 -16.76
C THR A 222 -13.00 -11.00 -15.52
N ASP A 223 -11.79 -11.57 -15.64
CA ASP A 223 -10.82 -11.67 -14.55
C ASP A 223 -10.36 -10.29 -14.06
N GLY A 224 -10.22 -9.32 -14.97
CA GLY A 224 -9.91 -7.94 -14.63
C GLY A 224 -10.99 -7.29 -13.76
N TRP A 225 -12.25 -7.48 -14.08
CA TRP A 225 -13.37 -6.98 -13.26
C TRP A 225 -13.49 -7.68 -11.92
N ILE A 226 -13.24 -9.01 -11.87
CA ILE A 226 -13.21 -9.78 -10.62
C ILE A 226 -12.05 -9.29 -9.74
N ALA A 227 -10.87 -9.11 -10.31
CA ALA A 227 -9.71 -8.59 -9.60
C ALA A 227 -9.95 -7.17 -9.07
N LEU A 228 -10.56 -6.28 -9.87
CA LEU A 228 -10.93 -4.94 -9.43
C LEU A 228 -11.94 -4.98 -8.27
N ALA A 229 -12.98 -5.81 -8.36
CA ALA A 229 -13.95 -5.99 -7.29
C ALA A 229 -13.29 -6.55 -6.00
N TYR A 230 -12.38 -7.52 -6.15
CA TYR A 230 -11.56 -8.03 -5.06
C TYR A 230 -10.74 -6.92 -4.39
N LEU A 231 -10.07 -6.08 -5.18
CA LEU A 231 -9.28 -4.96 -4.69
C LEU A 231 -10.15 -3.91 -3.98
N VAL A 232 -11.38 -3.67 -4.45
CA VAL A 232 -12.34 -2.78 -3.79
C VAL A 232 -12.70 -3.32 -2.41
N VAL A 233 -13.18 -4.57 -2.34
CA VAL A 233 -13.73 -5.14 -1.10
C VAL A 233 -12.62 -5.47 -0.10
N PHE A 234 -11.68 -6.29 -0.51
CA PHE A 234 -10.63 -6.78 0.40
C PHE A 234 -9.46 -5.80 0.50
N GLY A 235 -8.89 -5.40 -0.63
CA GLY A 235 -7.73 -4.51 -0.65
C GLY A 235 -8.02 -3.12 -0.06
N SER A 236 -9.19 -2.56 -0.34
CA SER A 236 -9.55 -1.20 0.06
C SER A 236 -10.44 -1.16 1.30
N LEU A 237 -11.68 -1.61 1.25
CA LEU A 237 -12.60 -1.49 2.39
C LEU A 237 -12.05 -2.18 3.63
N LEU A 238 -11.61 -3.42 3.51
CA LEU A 238 -11.07 -4.18 4.64
C LEU A 238 -9.62 -3.78 4.95
N GLY A 239 -8.73 -3.83 3.95
CA GLY A 239 -7.30 -3.64 4.14
C GLY A 239 -6.92 -2.24 4.64
N PHE A 240 -7.42 -1.15 4.00
CA PHE A 240 -7.11 0.22 4.46
C PHE A 240 -7.78 0.57 5.78
N THR A 241 -8.98 0.01 6.07
CA THR A 241 -9.60 0.18 7.37
C THR A 241 -8.76 -0.47 8.47
N ALA A 242 -8.27 -1.68 8.23
CA ALA A 242 -7.38 -2.39 9.14
C ALA A 242 -6.04 -1.65 9.32
N TYR A 243 -5.44 -1.18 8.22
CA TYR A 243 -4.18 -0.43 8.27
C TYR A 243 -4.33 0.90 8.99
N GLY A 244 -5.34 1.70 8.68
CA GLY A 244 -5.61 2.96 9.36
C GLY A 244 -5.89 2.75 10.85
N PHE A 245 -6.61 1.68 11.21
CA PHE A 245 -6.80 1.30 12.60
C PHE A 245 -5.48 0.95 13.29
N ALA A 246 -4.61 0.17 12.62
CA ALA A 246 -3.30 -0.19 13.14
C ALA A 246 -2.41 1.04 13.33
N LEU A 247 -2.36 1.95 12.35
CA LEU A 247 -1.60 3.22 12.46
C LEU A 247 -2.06 4.10 13.63
N ALA A 248 -3.37 4.10 13.91
CA ALA A 248 -3.94 4.90 14.99
C ALA A 248 -3.71 4.28 16.39
N ASN A 249 -3.47 2.96 16.48
CA ASN A 249 -3.51 2.24 17.75
C ASN A 249 -2.22 1.44 18.08
N ALA A 250 -1.24 1.41 17.17
CA ALA A 250 0.00 0.65 17.35
C ALA A 250 1.23 1.48 16.98
N PRO A 251 2.42 1.16 17.56
CA PRO A 251 3.67 1.77 17.13
C PRO A 251 3.96 1.50 15.66
N LEU A 252 4.54 2.48 14.95
CA LEU A 252 4.86 2.37 13.53
C LEU A 252 5.76 1.17 13.20
N SER A 253 6.66 0.79 14.13
CA SER A 253 7.50 -0.41 14.00
C SER A 253 6.68 -1.69 13.96
N LEU A 254 5.65 -1.81 14.81
CA LEU A 254 4.75 -2.97 14.81
C LEU A 254 3.87 -2.96 13.54
N VAL A 255 3.37 -1.80 13.13
CA VAL A 255 2.60 -1.70 11.87
C VAL A 255 3.47 -2.13 10.70
N GLY A 256 4.72 -1.72 10.64
CA GLY A 256 5.66 -2.07 9.57
C GLY A 256 5.96 -3.58 9.43
N THR A 257 5.53 -4.42 10.37
CA THR A 257 5.78 -5.88 10.29
C THR A 257 5.08 -6.59 9.14
N TYR A 258 4.05 -5.98 8.51
CA TYR A 258 3.47 -6.52 7.28
C TYR A 258 4.52 -6.71 6.17
N ALA A 259 5.58 -5.92 6.19
CA ALA A 259 6.67 -5.99 5.22
C ALA A 259 7.43 -7.34 5.21
N TYR A 260 7.31 -8.15 6.27
CA TYR A 260 7.89 -9.51 6.29
C TYR A 260 6.98 -10.53 5.60
N VAL A 261 5.68 -10.38 5.78
CA VAL A 261 4.70 -11.41 5.40
C VAL A 261 4.20 -11.18 3.98
N ASN A 262 3.94 -9.93 3.62
CA ASN A 262 3.39 -9.60 2.29
C ASN A 262 4.25 -10.12 1.13
N PRO A 263 5.60 -9.96 1.11
CA PRO A 263 6.41 -10.51 0.05
C PRO A 263 6.30 -12.02 -0.08
N VAL A 264 6.23 -12.75 1.03
CA VAL A 264 6.10 -14.21 1.01
C VAL A 264 4.77 -14.62 0.37
N VAL A 265 3.69 -13.96 0.77
CA VAL A 265 2.36 -14.20 0.20
C VAL A 265 2.33 -13.85 -1.28
N ALA A 266 2.87 -12.68 -1.66
CA ALA A 266 2.87 -12.21 -3.05
C ALA A 266 3.69 -13.10 -3.99
N VAL A 267 4.92 -13.49 -3.59
CA VAL A 267 5.77 -14.39 -4.38
C VAL A 267 5.10 -15.76 -4.55
N PHE A 268 4.52 -16.30 -3.49
CA PHE A 268 3.83 -17.58 -3.55
C PHE A 268 2.62 -17.53 -4.49
N LEU A 269 1.79 -16.47 -4.39
CA LEU A 269 0.60 -16.31 -5.24
C LEU A 269 0.98 -15.99 -6.69
N GLY A 270 1.99 -15.13 -6.93
CA GLY A 270 2.50 -14.83 -8.25
C GLY A 270 3.01 -16.09 -8.96
N TRP A 271 3.73 -16.94 -8.23
CA TRP A 271 4.23 -18.22 -8.76
C TRP A 271 3.09 -19.18 -9.11
N ILE A 272 2.13 -19.42 -8.20
CA ILE A 272 1.10 -20.45 -8.39
C ILE A 272 -0.03 -20.03 -9.35
N ILE A 273 -0.33 -18.73 -9.43
CA ILE A 273 -1.48 -18.21 -10.19
C ILE A 273 -1.05 -17.61 -11.54
N LEU A 274 0.05 -16.82 -11.54
CA LEU A 274 0.54 -16.13 -12.74
C LEU A 274 1.78 -16.79 -13.36
N ALA A 275 2.23 -17.94 -12.82
CA ALA A 275 3.45 -18.62 -13.27
C ALA A 275 4.69 -17.71 -13.25
N GLU A 276 4.74 -16.71 -12.37
CA GLU A 276 5.90 -15.83 -12.20
C GLU A 276 7.15 -16.65 -11.80
N PRO A 277 8.32 -16.40 -12.39
CA PRO A 277 9.51 -17.19 -12.12
C PRO A 277 10.07 -16.89 -10.72
N ILE A 278 10.32 -17.94 -9.92
CA ILE A 278 11.08 -17.83 -8.67
C ILE A 278 12.54 -18.14 -8.97
N THR A 279 13.36 -17.10 -9.13
CA THR A 279 14.80 -17.25 -9.35
C THR A 279 15.57 -17.28 -8.02
N THR A 280 16.81 -17.84 -8.05
CA THR A 280 17.70 -17.83 -6.87
C THR A 280 17.98 -16.39 -6.37
N ILE A 281 17.95 -15.42 -7.27
CA ILE A 281 18.17 -14.00 -6.97
C ILE A 281 16.95 -13.42 -6.24
N VAL A 282 15.73 -13.74 -6.68
CA VAL A 282 14.49 -13.35 -5.98
C VAL A 282 14.47 -13.93 -4.56
N VAL A 283 14.86 -15.20 -4.41
CA VAL A 283 14.94 -15.86 -3.09
C VAL A 283 16.04 -15.23 -2.23
N GLY A 284 17.25 -15.11 -2.74
CA GLY A 284 18.39 -14.59 -1.99
C GLY A 284 18.27 -13.12 -1.62
N GLY A 285 17.90 -12.27 -2.58
CA GLY A 285 17.69 -10.85 -2.36
C GLY A 285 16.44 -10.58 -1.49
N GLY A 286 15.37 -11.35 -1.69
CA GLY A 286 14.18 -11.29 -0.83
C GLY A 286 14.48 -11.67 0.61
N ALA A 287 15.29 -12.71 0.84
CA ALA A 287 15.76 -13.07 2.17
C ALA A 287 16.55 -11.92 2.82
N LEU A 288 17.44 -11.25 2.07
CA LEU A 288 18.17 -10.08 2.58
C LEU A 288 17.23 -8.92 2.94
N VAL A 289 16.20 -8.64 2.14
CA VAL A 289 15.20 -7.62 2.47
C VAL A 289 14.50 -7.98 3.77
N VAL A 290 13.99 -9.22 3.90
CA VAL A 290 13.30 -9.68 5.11
C VAL A 290 14.20 -9.63 6.34
N ILE A 291 15.46 -10.10 6.24
CA ILE A 291 16.44 -10.03 7.32
C ILE A 291 16.74 -8.57 7.71
N GLY A 292 16.97 -7.70 6.72
CA GLY A 292 17.21 -6.28 6.95
C GLY A 292 16.07 -5.61 7.71
N VAL A 293 14.82 -5.86 7.29
CA VAL A 293 13.63 -5.35 7.97
C VAL A 293 13.48 -5.96 9.37
N ALA A 294 13.79 -7.27 9.57
CA ALA A 294 13.80 -7.92 10.87
C ALA A 294 14.74 -7.22 11.87
N LEU A 295 15.95 -6.90 11.43
CA LEU A 295 16.96 -6.19 12.22
C LEU A 295 16.55 -4.72 12.52
N VAL A 296 15.77 -4.11 11.67
CA VAL A 296 15.26 -2.74 11.87
C VAL A 296 14.16 -2.69 12.93
N VAL A 297 13.33 -3.72 13.02
CA VAL A 297 12.16 -3.74 13.93
C VAL A 297 12.49 -4.36 15.28
N SER A 298 13.59 -5.15 15.39
CA SER A 298 14.08 -5.70 16.67
C SER A 298 14.70 -4.62 17.54
#